data_96c6d0e51746a26acb236ca8066eb7cc
#
_entry.id   96c6d0e51746a26acb236ca8066eb7cc
#
_cell.length_a   1.000
_cell.length_b   1.000
_cell.length_c   1.000
_cell.angle_alpha   90.00
_cell.angle_beta   90.00
_cell.angle_gamma   90.00
#
_symmetry.space_group_name_H-M   'P 1'
#
loop_
_entity.id
_entity.type
_entity.pdbx_description
1 polymer ?
#
loop_
_entity_poly.entity_id
_entity_poly.type
_entity_poly.pdbx_seq_one_letter_code
_entity_poly.pdbx_strand_id
1 'polypeptide(L)'
;MAPWTLARRFPAQADQVHLARREVEAYAREQGAVDPNAIALAVSEAVTNAIIHAYVDEPRPGDVEVFAARHEDNGLEIQVCDDGRGMMPRTDSPGLGVGLPLVAKLAKHFRVETRPTGGTAVSMVFAVHDPA
;
A
#
# COMPACT_ATOMS: atom_id res chain seq x y z
N MET A 1 5.44 18.74 -7.17
CA MET A 1 4.91 17.98 -6.05
C MET A 1 3.50 17.51 -6.35
N ALA A 2 3.29 16.23 -6.34
CA ALA A 2 1.97 15.68 -6.59
C ALA A 2 1.26 15.53 -5.26
N PRO A 3 0.25 16.34 -5.00
CA PRO A 3 -0.49 16.18 -3.75
C PRO A 3 -1.28 14.87 -3.78
N TRP A 4 -1.29 14.20 -2.66
CA TRP A 4 -2.12 13.02 -2.49
C TRP A 4 -3.58 13.47 -2.34
N THR A 5 -4.47 12.86 -3.10
CA THR A 5 -5.90 13.19 -3.02
C THR A 5 -6.61 12.31 -2.01
N LEU A 6 -6.06 11.17 -1.69
CA LEU A 6 -6.50 10.35 -0.57
C LEU A 6 -5.34 10.21 0.39
N ALA A 7 -5.56 10.49 1.66
CA ALA A 7 -4.56 10.31 2.70
C ALA A 7 -5.28 9.83 3.96
N ARG A 8 -4.92 8.65 4.44
CA ARG A 8 -5.56 8.03 5.60
C ARG A 8 -4.51 7.42 6.50
N ARG A 9 -4.80 7.42 7.78
CA ARG A 9 -3.96 6.80 8.79
C ARG A 9 -4.78 5.79 9.55
N PHE A 10 -4.23 4.60 9.73
CA PHE A 10 -4.90 3.50 10.44
C PHE A 10 -3.97 2.97 11.52
N PRO A 11 -4.47 2.64 12.71
CA PRO A 11 -3.66 1.88 13.67
C PRO A 11 -3.19 0.57 13.02
N ALA A 12 -1.96 0.18 13.34
CA ALA A 12 -1.38 -1.05 12.77
C ALA A 12 -1.96 -2.28 13.49
N GLN A 13 -3.23 -2.52 13.27
CA GLN A 13 -3.99 -3.62 13.87
C GLN A 13 -4.73 -4.38 12.80
N ALA A 14 -4.82 -5.69 12.98
CA ALA A 14 -5.38 -6.58 11.96
C ALA A 14 -6.80 -6.20 11.53
N ASP A 15 -7.60 -5.68 12.46
CA ASP A 15 -8.98 -5.31 12.17
C ASP A 15 -9.08 -4.04 11.32
N GLN A 16 -7.97 -3.37 11.04
CA GLN A 16 -7.97 -2.15 10.22
C GLN A 16 -7.74 -2.44 8.74
N VAL A 17 -7.33 -3.65 8.40
CA VAL A 17 -6.98 -3.98 7.01
C VAL A 17 -8.17 -3.79 6.07
N HIS A 18 -9.34 -4.30 6.47
CA HIS A 18 -10.51 -4.20 5.60
C HIS A 18 -11.00 -2.75 5.44
N LEU A 19 -10.79 -1.91 6.44
CA LEU A 19 -11.15 -0.50 6.33
C LEU A 19 -10.27 0.21 5.31
N ALA A 20 -8.95 -0.02 5.38
CA ALA A 20 -8.02 0.54 4.42
C ALA A 20 -8.37 0.07 3.01
N ARG A 21 -8.63 -1.23 2.84
CA ARG A 21 -9.02 -1.79 1.56
C ARG A 21 -10.28 -1.13 1.00
N ARG A 22 -11.30 -0.99 1.83
CA ARG A 22 -12.57 -0.43 1.38
C ARG A 22 -12.44 1.02 0.94
N GLU A 23 -11.69 1.83 1.69
CA GLU A 23 -11.52 3.23 1.33
C GLU A 23 -10.73 3.38 0.04
N VAL A 24 -9.68 2.59 -0.14
CA VAL A 24 -8.89 2.67 -1.38
C VAL A 24 -9.69 2.13 -2.56
N GLU A 25 -10.42 1.05 -2.36
CA GLU A 25 -11.24 0.48 -3.44
C GLU A 25 -12.30 1.48 -3.90
N ALA A 26 -12.97 2.15 -2.97
CA ALA A 26 -13.97 3.15 -3.32
C ALA A 26 -13.34 4.30 -4.11
N TYR A 27 -12.20 4.78 -3.66
CA TYR A 27 -11.47 5.83 -4.37
C TYR A 27 -11.05 5.36 -5.76
N ALA A 28 -10.55 4.14 -5.86
CA ALA A 28 -10.12 3.59 -7.14
C ALA A 28 -11.27 3.52 -8.15
N ARG A 29 -12.45 3.11 -7.69
CA ARG A 29 -13.63 3.08 -8.56
C ARG A 29 -14.01 4.47 -9.03
N GLU A 30 -13.96 5.46 -8.15
CA GLU A 30 -14.23 6.84 -8.51
C GLU A 30 -13.24 7.35 -9.56
N GLN A 31 -12.00 6.91 -9.49
CA GLN A 31 -10.95 7.35 -10.41
C GLN A 31 -10.91 6.56 -11.71
N GLY A 32 -11.80 5.60 -11.88
CA GLY A 32 -11.86 4.82 -13.12
C GLY A 32 -10.81 3.75 -13.23
N ALA A 33 -10.44 3.13 -12.12
CA ALA A 33 -9.48 2.03 -12.14
C ALA A 33 -9.99 0.89 -13.02
N VAL A 34 -9.09 0.30 -13.79
CA VAL A 34 -9.44 -0.83 -14.66
C VAL A 34 -9.84 -2.05 -13.84
N ASP A 35 -9.12 -2.30 -12.75
CA ASP A 35 -9.39 -3.47 -11.91
C ASP A 35 -9.36 -3.09 -10.42
N PRO A 36 -10.47 -2.53 -9.91
CA PRO A 36 -10.51 -2.15 -8.49
C PRO A 36 -10.32 -3.31 -7.53
N ASN A 37 -10.71 -4.52 -7.93
CA ASN A 37 -10.54 -5.70 -7.06
C ASN A 37 -9.06 -6.05 -6.89
N ALA A 38 -8.27 -5.93 -7.95
CA ALA A 38 -6.83 -6.16 -7.85
C ALA A 38 -6.19 -5.13 -6.92
N ILE A 39 -6.64 -3.88 -7.02
CA ILE A 39 -6.14 -2.81 -6.13
C ILE A 39 -6.49 -3.12 -4.68
N ALA A 40 -7.74 -3.53 -4.42
CA ALA A 40 -8.17 -3.88 -3.07
C ALA A 40 -7.30 -4.99 -2.49
N LEU A 41 -7.02 -6.02 -3.29
CA LEU A 41 -6.17 -7.12 -2.85
C LEU A 41 -4.74 -6.66 -2.57
N ALA A 42 -4.18 -5.86 -3.47
CA ALA A 42 -2.81 -5.37 -3.31
C ALA A 42 -2.67 -4.51 -2.04
N VAL A 43 -3.64 -3.64 -1.79
CA VAL A 43 -3.62 -2.79 -0.58
C VAL A 43 -3.75 -3.65 0.66
N SER A 44 -4.63 -4.66 0.65
CA SER A 44 -4.77 -5.57 1.79
C SER A 44 -3.44 -6.26 2.11
N GLU A 45 -2.74 -6.73 1.09
CA GLU A 45 -1.46 -7.40 1.29
C GLU A 45 -0.39 -6.46 1.81
N ALA A 46 -0.32 -5.25 1.25
CA ALA A 46 0.69 -4.27 1.68
C ALA A 46 0.43 -3.80 3.12
N VAL A 47 -0.82 -3.54 3.48
CA VAL A 47 -1.16 -3.14 4.84
C VAL A 47 -0.91 -4.28 5.82
N THR A 48 -1.29 -5.51 5.45
CA THR A 48 -1.05 -6.68 6.30
C THR A 48 0.44 -6.87 6.56
N ASN A 49 1.26 -6.73 5.53
CA ASN A 49 2.71 -6.85 5.69
C ASN A 49 3.26 -5.78 6.62
N ALA A 50 2.78 -4.54 6.52
CA ALA A 50 3.21 -3.48 7.41
C ALA A 50 2.85 -3.82 8.87
N ILE A 51 1.63 -4.31 9.10
CA ILE A 51 1.19 -4.68 10.44
C ILE A 51 2.04 -5.80 11.02
N ILE A 52 2.32 -6.83 10.23
CA ILE A 52 3.04 -8.00 10.71
C ILE A 52 4.53 -7.70 10.97
N HIS A 53 5.15 -6.91 10.09
CA HIS A 53 6.62 -6.82 10.07
C HIS A 53 7.18 -5.50 10.59
N ALA A 54 6.47 -4.38 10.40
CA ALA A 54 7.06 -3.07 10.70
C ALA A 54 7.26 -2.85 12.20
N TYR A 55 6.35 -3.36 13.02
CA TYR A 55 6.32 -3.07 14.44
C TYR A 55 6.56 -4.30 15.32
N VAL A 56 7.14 -5.36 14.76
CA VAL A 56 7.23 -6.66 15.41
C VAL A 56 7.96 -6.62 16.76
N ASP A 57 8.98 -5.78 16.89
CA ASP A 57 9.74 -5.66 18.12
C ASP A 57 9.47 -4.35 18.85
N GLU A 58 8.46 -3.63 18.43
CA GLU A 58 8.13 -2.36 19.05
C GLU A 58 7.21 -2.56 20.26
N PRO A 59 7.45 -1.82 21.36
CA PRO A 59 6.57 -1.92 22.55
C PRO A 59 5.14 -1.51 22.24
N ARG A 60 4.95 -0.64 21.26
CA ARG A 60 3.64 -0.20 20.82
C ARG A 60 3.59 -0.23 19.30
N PRO A 61 2.52 -0.82 18.72
CA PRO A 61 2.36 -0.72 17.29
C PRO A 61 2.11 0.75 16.91
N GLY A 62 2.66 1.13 15.78
CA GLY A 62 2.43 2.46 15.23
C GLY A 62 1.23 2.48 14.32
N ASP A 63 1.30 3.35 13.32
CA ASP A 63 0.24 3.52 12.33
C ASP A 63 0.73 3.09 10.95
N VAL A 64 -0.24 2.77 10.10
CA VAL A 64 -0.01 2.58 8.69
C VAL A 64 -0.71 3.73 7.96
N GLU A 65 0.02 4.39 7.08
CA GLU A 65 -0.54 5.47 6.29
C GLU A 65 -0.75 5.00 4.86
N VAL A 66 -1.89 5.37 4.28
CA VAL A 66 -2.22 5.01 2.91
C VAL A 66 -2.50 6.29 2.13
N PHE A 67 -1.78 6.46 1.05
CA PHE A 67 -1.92 7.62 0.17
C PHE A 67 -2.29 7.16 -1.22
N ALA A 68 -3.09 7.95 -1.91
CA ALA A 68 -3.45 7.66 -3.30
C ALA A 68 -3.65 8.94 -4.09
N ALA A 69 -3.27 8.90 -5.35
CA ALA A 69 -3.47 10.00 -6.28
C ALA A 69 -3.53 9.45 -7.70
N ARG A 70 -4.36 10.09 -8.52
CA ARG A 70 -4.38 9.78 -9.94
C ARG A 70 -3.44 10.73 -10.67
N HIS A 71 -2.57 10.17 -11.49
CA HIS A 71 -1.67 10.90 -12.37
C HIS A 71 -2.13 10.74 -13.81
N GLU A 72 -2.12 11.81 -14.57
CA GLU A 72 -2.64 11.78 -15.94
C GLU A 72 -1.97 10.73 -16.81
N ASP A 73 -0.66 10.63 -16.69
CA ASP A 73 0.12 9.75 -17.59
C ASP A 73 0.48 8.42 -16.97
N ASN A 74 0.47 8.31 -15.64
CA ASN A 74 0.99 7.14 -14.94
C ASN A 74 -0.06 6.27 -14.27
N GLY A 75 -1.32 6.67 -14.35
CA GLY A 75 -2.40 5.91 -13.75
C GLY A 75 -2.65 6.27 -12.29
N LEU A 76 -3.09 5.31 -11.53
CA LEU A 76 -3.43 5.50 -10.13
C LEU A 76 -2.28 5.02 -9.26
N GLU A 77 -1.68 5.94 -8.53
CA GLU A 77 -0.59 5.61 -7.61
C GLU A 77 -1.13 5.45 -6.21
N ILE A 78 -0.69 4.39 -5.54
CA ILE A 78 -1.04 4.11 -4.15
C ILE A 78 0.25 3.85 -3.39
N GLN A 79 0.35 4.42 -2.20
CA GLN A 79 1.50 4.22 -1.35
C GLN A 79 1.04 3.77 0.03
N VAL A 80 1.64 2.71 0.54
CA VAL A 80 1.39 2.22 1.91
C VAL A 80 2.67 2.43 2.69
N CYS A 81 2.59 3.22 3.74
CA CYS A 81 3.76 3.64 4.50
C CYS A 81 3.64 3.24 5.96
N ASP A 82 4.77 2.92 6.58
CA ASP A 82 4.87 2.72 8.02
C ASP A 82 6.09 3.48 8.55
N ASP A 83 6.12 3.66 9.85
CA ASP A 83 7.24 4.30 10.55
C ASP A 83 7.96 3.30 11.45
N GLY A 84 7.82 2.01 11.14
CA GLY A 84 8.45 0.97 11.94
C GLY A 84 9.94 0.85 11.66
N ARG A 85 10.45 -0.34 11.93
CA ARG A 85 11.88 -0.63 11.81
C ARG A 85 12.37 -0.79 10.38
N GLY A 86 11.50 -0.58 9.41
CA GLY A 86 11.84 -0.76 8.00
C GLY A 86 11.71 -2.21 7.60
N MET A 87 10.73 -2.50 6.76
CA MET A 87 10.48 -3.84 6.27
C MET A 87 11.23 -4.02 4.95
N MET A 88 12.45 -4.55 5.05
CA MET A 88 13.15 -4.94 3.83
C MET A 88 12.67 -6.33 3.43
N PRO A 89 12.32 -6.52 2.16
CA PRO A 89 11.97 -7.87 1.70
C PRO A 89 13.15 -8.79 1.94
N ARG A 90 12.96 -9.80 2.78
CA ARG A 90 13.97 -10.82 3.02
C ARG A 90 13.51 -12.11 2.39
N THR A 91 14.38 -12.71 1.63
CA THR A 91 14.06 -14.00 1.02
C THR A 91 13.85 -15.09 2.06
N ASP A 92 14.41 -14.90 3.24
CA ASP A 92 14.31 -15.87 4.33
C ASP A 92 13.18 -15.56 5.31
N SER A 93 12.39 -14.51 5.07
CA SER A 93 11.30 -14.17 5.97
C SER A 93 10.04 -14.93 5.57
N PRO A 94 9.55 -15.85 6.41
CA PRO A 94 8.40 -16.66 6.04
C PRO A 94 7.12 -15.86 5.82
N GLY A 95 6.99 -14.69 6.44
CA GLY A 95 5.80 -13.88 6.30
C GLY A 95 5.70 -13.11 4.99
N LEU A 96 6.77 -13.07 4.20
CA LEU A 96 6.80 -12.30 2.95
C LEU A 96 6.63 -13.16 1.71
N GLY A 97 6.39 -14.46 1.88
CA GLY A 97 6.44 -15.38 0.76
C GLY A 97 5.40 -15.16 -0.31
N VAL A 98 4.23 -14.62 0.04
CA VAL A 98 3.12 -14.48 -0.90
C VAL A 98 2.71 -13.03 -1.11
N GLY A 99 2.72 -12.22 -0.06
CA GLY A 99 2.14 -10.88 -0.06
C GLY A 99 2.74 -9.93 -1.08
N LEU A 100 4.01 -9.56 -0.90
CA LEU A 100 4.65 -8.59 -1.79
C LEU A 100 4.87 -9.09 -3.21
N PRO A 101 5.25 -10.35 -3.44
CA PRO A 101 5.29 -10.87 -4.81
C PRO A 101 3.95 -10.80 -5.53
N LEU A 102 2.84 -11.01 -4.82
CA LEU A 102 1.52 -10.88 -5.41
C LEU A 102 1.23 -9.42 -5.79
N VAL A 103 1.57 -8.48 -4.91
CA VAL A 103 1.41 -7.06 -5.20
C VAL A 103 2.18 -6.68 -6.45
N ALA A 104 3.43 -7.15 -6.57
CA ALA A 104 4.26 -6.87 -7.72
C ALA A 104 3.65 -7.39 -9.03
N LYS A 105 2.91 -8.49 -8.97
CA LYS A 105 2.22 -9.02 -10.14
C LYS A 105 0.99 -8.23 -10.52
N LEU A 106 0.28 -7.69 -9.55
CA LEU A 106 -0.98 -7.00 -9.79
C LEU A 106 -0.78 -5.57 -10.27
N ALA A 107 0.30 -4.93 -9.88
CA ALA A 107 0.55 -3.52 -10.20
C ALA A 107 1.35 -3.39 -11.50
N LYS A 108 1.13 -2.29 -12.22
CA LYS A 108 1.96 -1.93 -13.37
C LYS A 108 3.39 -1.63 -12.95
N HIS A 109 3.52 -0.92 -11.83
CA HIS A 109 4.81 -0.60 -11.23
C HIS A 109 4.73 -0.87 -9.74
N PHE A 110 5.82 -1.34 -9.20
CA PHE A 110 5.90 -1.70 -7.78
C PHE A 110 7.28 -1.39 -7.27
N ARG A 111 7.35 -0.74 -6.10
CA ARG A 111 8.63 -0.38 -5.50
C ARG A 111 8.50 -0.38 -3.99
N VAL A 112 9.55 -0.85 -3.30
CA VAL A 112 9.65 -0.78 -1.85
C VAL A 112 10.86 0.07 -1.53
N GLU A 113 10.68 1.10 -0.72
CA GLU A 113 11.76 2.02 -0.37
C GLU A 113 11.79 2.24 1.14
N THR A 114 13.00 2.46 1.66
CA THR A 114 13.16 2.92 3.03
C THR A 114 12.90 4.42 3.07
N ARG A 115 12.11 4.84 4.03
CA ARG A 115 11.79 6.27 4.19
C ARG A 115 12.93 6.99 4.87
N PRO A 116 13.17 8.28 4.56
CA PRO A 116 14.22 9.06 5.23
C PRO A 116 14.07 9.10 6.75
N THR A 117 12.84 9.02 7.25
CA THR A 117 12.55 9.04 8.69
C THR A 117 12.68 7.67 9.34
N GLY A 118 13.07 6.64 8.58
CA GLY A 118 12.94 5.25 8.98
C GLY A 118 11.59 4.72 8.52
N GLY A 119 11.39 3.45 8.58
CA GLY A 119 10.16 2.87 8.07
C GLY A 119 10.22 2.58 6.58
N THR A 120 9.09 2.20 6.03
CA THR A 120 9.02 1.69 4.66
C THR A 120 7.87 2.33 3.89
N ALA A 121 8.06 2.55 2.61
CA ALA A 121 7.01 2.96 1.68
C ALA A 121 6.91 1.93 0.57
N VAL A 122 5.73 1.33 0.42
CA VAL A 122 5.41 0.43 -0.69
C VAL A 122 4.61 1.23 -1.69
N SER A 123 5.16 1.42 -2.88
CA SER A 123 4.53 2.22 -3.93
C SER A 123 4.05 1.32 -5.05
N MET A 124 2.83 1.56 -5.50
CA MET A 124 2.16 0.74 -6.52
C MET A 124 1.47 1.67 -7.50
N VAL A 125 1.51 1.32 -8.79
CA VAL A 125 0.78 2.06 -9.80
C VAL A 125 -0.11 1.08 -10.56
N PHE A 126 -1.37 1.46 -10.75
CA PHE A 126 -2.37 0.64 -11.42
C PHE A 126 -2.97 1.38 -12.60
N ALA A 127 -3.42 0.63 -13.60
CA ALA A 127 -4.04 1.20 -14.78
C ALA A 127 -5.40 1.82 -14.46
N VAL A 128 -5.70 2.91 -15.13
CA VAL A 128 -7.02 3.54 -15.12
C VAL A 128 -7.52 3.63 -16.55
N HIS A 129 -8.85 3.71 -16.69
CA HIS A 129 -9.44 3.92 -18.01
C HIS A 129 -9.15 5.34 -18.47
N ASP A 130 -8.93 5.49 -19.77
CA ASP A 130 -8.76 6.80 -20.34
C ASP A 130 -10.07 7.59 -20.19
N PRO A 131 -10.00 8.88 -19.93
CA PRO A 131 -11.20 9.69 -19.93
C PRO A 131 -11.79 9.69 -21.34
N ALA A 132 -13.08 9.48 -21.42
CA ALA A 132 -13.77 9.40 -22.71
C ALA A 132 -13.84 10.76 -23.37
#